data_dbddd34a891f22c79f2fa0a21b726513
#
_entry.id   dbddd34a891f22c79f2fa0a21b726513
#
_cell.length_a   1.000
_cell.length_b   1.000
_cell.length_c   1.000
_cell.angle_alpha   90.00
_cell.angle_beta   90.00
_cell.angle_gamma   90.00
#
_symmetry.space_group_name_H-M   'P 1'
#
loop_
_entity.id
_entity.type
_entity.pdbx_description
1 polymer ?
#
loop_
_entity_poly.entity_id
_entity_poly.type
_entity_poly.pdbx_seq_one_letter_code
_entity_poly.pdbx_strand_id
1 'polypeptide(L)'
;MEYIWKTQWKGKLYFSHGSNHSCGDLDFDLIFINSDDDGRSIVMEAVVQESSYLFVSVYAPNRTQDQCRFFDKLNNNIEDCVASKELKIILGGDFNVTFDSDLDCSGGRPFTKDSIKNVQNLCFDFDLVDIWRIRNPARRRFTWRQKSPFIQRRLDYWLISDVCQDEIEMSDIIPSINSDHSAIFLQFNSIEKSDHGPSFWKFNASLVDDEDFVTLINESVPKWLDEFSSVIDNRLLWDLIKYRIRQVAMKYSKEKARQRRKNISDIEASLRTCEE
;
A
#
# COMPACT_ATOMS: atom_id res chain seq x y z
N MET A 1 6.69 16.08 5.55
CA MET A 1 6.07 14.74 5.38
C MET A 1 6.62 13.97 4.16
N GLU A 2 6.70 14.58 2.97
CA GLU A 2 7.26 13.92 1.76
C GLU A 2 8.65 13.31 1.96
N TYR A 3 9.54 14.01 2.68
CA TYR A 3 10.90 13.53 2.93
C TYR A 3 10.92 12.20 3.71
N ILE A 4 10.06 12.06 4.71
CA ILE A 4 9.96 10.83 5.53
C ILE A 4 9.49 9.65 4.66
N TRP A 5 8.47 9.86 3.83
CA TRP A 5 7.97 8.82 2.93
C TRP A 5 9.00 8.41 1.88
N LYS A 6 9.70 9.37 1.25
CA LYS A 6 10.77 9.09 0.28
C LYS A 6 11.95 8.32 0.87
N THR A 7 12.20 8.43 2.17
CA THR A 7 13.29 7.69 2.85
C THR A 7 12.89 6.29 3.30
N GLN A 8 11.59 6.06 3.54
CA GLN A 8 11.08 4.78 4.05
C GLN A 8 10.49 3.88 2.97
N TRP A 9 10.17 4.43 1.81
CA TRP A 9 9.54 3.72 0.70
C TRP A 9 10.53 3.38 -0.41
N LYS A 10 10.50 2.14 -0.90
CA LYS A 10 11.42 1.69 -1.96
C LYS A 10 10.89 1.83 -3.38
N GLY A 11 9.60 2.13 -3.54
CA GLY A 11 8.93 2.28 -4.83
C GLY A 11 8.81 3.73 -5.30
N LYS A 12 8.09 3.94 -6.39
CA LYS A 12 7.74 5.28 -6.90
C LYS A 12 6.65 5.89 -6.02
N LEU A 13 6.77 7.18 -5.70
CA LEU A 13 5.83 7.93 -4.86
C LEU A 13 5.38 9.18 -5.62
N TYR A 14 4.07 9.40 -5.62
CA TYR A 14 3.43 10.58 -6.18
C TYR A 14 2.58 11.24 -5.12
N PHE A 15 2.69 12.57 -5.00
CA PHE A 15 2.04 13.34 -3.95
C PHE A 15 1.17 14.45 -4.53
N SER A 16 0.00 14.63 -3.94
CA SER A 16 -0.76 15.86 -3.93
C SER A 16 -0.95 16.30 -2.48
N HIS A 17 -1.31 17.54 -2.20
CA HIS A 17 -1.29 18.10 -0.83
C HIS A 17 -2.13 17.32 0.18
N GLY A 18 -3.17 16.66 -0.23
CA GLY A 18 -4.06 15.87 0.65
C GLY A 18 -4.14 14.39 0.32
N SER A 19 -3.64 13.94 -0.82
CA SER A 19 -3.67 12.54 -1.23
C SER A 19 -2.30 12.01 -1.64
N ASN A 20 -2.03 10.76 -1.29
CA ASN A 20 -0.78 10.09 -1.58
C ASN A 20 -1.04 8.81 -2.36
N HIS A 21 -0.30 8.60 -3.43
CA HIS A 21 -0.31 7.34 -4.17
C HIS A 21 1.06 6.68 -4.07
N SER A 22 1.10 5.45 -3.58
CA SER A 22 2.32 4.67 -3.48
C SER A 22 2.16 3.39 -4.29
N CYS A 23 3.03 3.20 -5.29
CA CYS A 23 3.19 1.94 -5.99
C CYS A 23 4.42 1.23 -5.43
N GLY A 24 4.25 -0.02 -4.98
CA GLY A 24 5.33 -0.86 -4.48
C GLY A 24 6.28 -1.31 -5.59
N ASP A 25 6.68 -2.57 -5.58
CA ASP A 25 7.62 -3.15 -6.56
C ASP A 25 6.98 -3.38 -7.96
N LEU A 26 5.97 -2.60 -8.33
CA LEU A 26 5.33 -2.66 -9.63
C LEU A 26 6.22 -1.97 -10.66
N ASP A 27 6.65 -2.70 -11.68
CA ASP A 27 7.30 -2.12 -12.85
C ASP A 27 6.22 -1.63 -13.82
N PHE A 28 6.23 -0.31 -14.09
CA PHE A 28 5.25 0.32 -14.95
C PHE A 28 5.83 1.51 -15.70
N ASP A 29 5.30 1.75 -16.88
CA ASP A 29 5.60 2.94 -17.68
C ASP A 29 4.55 4.01 -17.40
N LEU A 30 4.99 5.11 -16.76
CA LEU A 30 4.14 6.27 -16.51
C LEU A 30 3.92 7.04 -17.82
N ILE A 31 2.65 7.18 -18.23
CA ILE A 31 2.24 7.93 -19.43
C ILE A 31 1.86 9.36 -19.07
N PHE A 32 1.06 9.53 -18.03
CA PHE A 32 0.49 10.80 -17.63
C PHE A 32 0.26 10.86 -16.14
N ILE A 33 0.38 12.04 -15.56
CA ILE A 33 0.01 12.32 -14.16
C ILE A 33 -0.57 13.73 -14.07
N ASN A 34 -1.69 13.85 -13.37
CA ASN A 34 -2.33 15.13 -13.05
C ASN A 34 -2.80 15.14 -11.60
N SER A 35 -2.82 16.30 -10.99
CA SER A 35 -3.39 16.51 -9.66
C SER A 35 -4.33 17.71 -9.71
N ASP A 36 -5.39 17.70 -8.91
CA ASP A 36 -6.23 18.86 -8.77
C ASP A 36 -5.55 20.00 -7.99
N ASP A 37 -6.02 21.24 -8.20
CA ASP A 37 -5.44 22.44 -7.59
C ASP A 37 -5.59 22.45 -6.06
N ASP A 38 -6.61 21.76 -5.54
CA ASP A 38 -6.91 21.66 -4.11
C ASP A 38 -6.10 20.55 -3.42
N GLY A 39 -5.31 19.77 -4.17
CA GLY A 39 -4.49 18.67 -3.67
C GLY A 39 -5.30 17.48 -3.14
N ARG A 40 -6.50 17.26 -3.66
CA ARG A 40 -7.44 16.23 -3.18
C ARG A 40 -7.53 15.01 -4.08
N SER A 41 -7.02 15.11 -5.30
CA SER A 41 -6.98 13.98 -6.23
C SER A 41 -5.67 13.93 -7.02
N ILE A 42 -5.25 12.72 -7.32
CA ILE A 42 -4.16 12.43 -8.27
C ILE A 42 -4.73 11.43 -9.26
N VAL A 43 -4.59 11.74 -10.55
CA VAL A 43 -4.95 10.85 -11.66
C VAL A 43 -3.66 10.49 -12.39
N MET A 44 -3.38 9.21 -12.53
CA MET A 44 -2.15 8.69 -13.12
C MET A 44 -2.48 7.61 -14.15
N GLU A 45 -2.08 7.84 -15.40
CA GLU A 45 -2.14 6.82 -16.45
C GLU A 45 -0.81 6.08 -16.52
N ALA A 46 -0.85 4.77 -16.47
CA ALA A 46 0.33 3.93 -16.58
C ALA A 46 0.05 2.63 -17.33
N VAL A 47 1.06 2.13 -18.02
CA VAL A 47 1.06 0.78 -18.60
C VAL A 47 1.75 -0.15 -17.65
N VAL A 48 1.05 -1.21 -17.24
CA VAL A 48 1.57 -2.29 -16.41
C VAL A 48 1.54 -3.54 -17.28
N GLN A 49 2.72 -4.05 -17.64
CA GLN A 49 2.87 -5.09 -18.65
C GLN A 49 2.25 -4.61 -19.99
N GLU A 50 1.23 -5.26 -20.50
CA GLU A 50 0.57 -4.87 -21.76
C GLU A 50 -0.78 -4.18 -21.54
N SER A 51 -1.20 -3.97 -20.29
CA SER A 51 -2.48 -3.37 -19.95
C SER A 51 -2.35 -1.91 -19.52
N SER A 52 -3.25 -1.07 -19.99
CA SER A 52 -3.30 0.35 -19.61
C SER A 52 -4.26 0.57 -18.45
N TYR A 53 -3.77 1.25 -17.42
CA TYR A 53 -4.50 1.53 -16.19
C TYR A 53 -4.58 3.02 -15.93
N LEU A 54 -5.69 3.43 -15.34
CA LEU A 54 -5.87 4.74 -14.73
C LEU A 54 -5.94 4.56 -13.21
N PHE A 55 -4.86 4.90 -12.53
CA PHE A 55 -4.81 4.94 -11.06
C PHE A 55 -5.28 6.29 -10.57
N VAL A 56 -6.24 6.28 -9.67
CA VAL A 56 -6.78 7.51 -9.10
C VAL A 56 -6.74 7.43 -7.58
N SER A 57 -6.15 8.45 -6.95
CA SER A 57 -6.15 8.59 -5.49
C SER A 57 -7.00 9.79 -5.10
N VAL A 58 -7.88 9.61 -4.10
CA VAL A 58 -8.81 10.65 -3.67
C VAL A 58 -8.76 10.90 -2.18
N TYR A 59 -8.98 12.16 -1.81
CA TYR A 59 -9.29 12.61 -0.47
C TYR A 59 -10.48 13.58 -0.55
N ALA A 60 -11.69 13.05 -0.55
CA ALA A 60 -12.90 13.85 -0.75
C ALA A 60 -13.16 14.83 0.40
N PRO A 61 -13.78 15.99 0.13
CA PRO A 61 -14.17 16.93 1.18
C PRO A 61 -15.14 16.32 2.19
N ASN A 62 -15.06 16.76 3.46
CA ASN A 62 -15.98 16.32 4.51
C ASN A 62 -17.36 16.98 4.41
N ARG A 63 -17.46 18.15 3.75
CA ARG A 63 -18.70 18.91 3.64
C ARG A 63 -19.47 18.48 2.40
N THR A 64 -20.74 18.12 2.57
CA THR A 64 -21.62 17.67 1.46
C THR A 64 -21.66 18.66 0.29
N GLN A 65 -21.69 19.97 0.58
CA GLN A 65 -21.73 21.02 -0.46
C GLN A 65 -20.48 21.01 -1.35
N ASP A 66 -19.31 20.69 -0.77
CA ASP A 66 -18.04 20.66 -1.48
C ASP A 66 -17.86 19.31 -2.22
N GLN A 67 -18.49 18.24 -1.71
CA GLN A 67 -18.43 16.91 -2.30
C GLN A 67 -19.02 16.86 -3.71
N CYS A 68 -20.19 17.47 -3.95
CA CYS A 68 -20.79 17.50 -5.30
C CYS A 68 -19.80 18.06 -6.31
N ARG A 69 -19.26 19.25 -6.03
CA ARG A 69 -18.30 19.91 -6.93
C ARG A 69 -17.01 19.09 -7.12
N PHE A 70 -16.56 18.45 -6.05
CA PHE A 70 -15.36 17.61 -6.11
C PHE A 70 -15.57 16.40 -7.00
N PHE A 71 -16.67 15.66 -6.81
CA PHE A 71 -16.97 14.47 -7.61
C PHE A 71 -17.31 14.80 -9.06
N ASP A 72 -17.97 15.94 -9.34
CA ASP A 72 -18.21 16.42 -10.70
C ASP A 72 -16.88 16.69 -11.43
N LYS A 73 -15.93 17.37 -10.77
CA LYS A 73 -14.60 17.61 -11.33
C LYS A 73 -13.81 16.30 -11.54
N LEU A 74 -13.87 15.41 -10.57
CA LEU A 74 -13.20 14.11 -10.65
C LEU A 74 -13.76 13.28 -11.81
N ASN A 75 -15.09 13.27 -11.97
CA ASN A 75 -15.77 12.58 -13.07
C ASN A 75 -15.28 13.09 -14.42
N ASN A 76 -15.29 14.43 -14.64
CA ASN A 76 -14.80 15.04 -15.87
C ASN A 76 -13.33 14.70 -16.13
N ASN A 77 -12.46 14.73 -15.10
CA ASN A 77 -11.05 14.40 -15.25
C ASN A 77 -10.83 12.93 -15.67
N ILE A 78 -11.62 12.02 -15.12
CA ILE A 78 -11.57 10.60 -15.49
C ILE A 78 -12.12 10.43 -16.93
N GLU A 79 -13.25 11.06 -17.25
CA GLU A 79 -13.87 11.01 -18.58
C GLU A 79 -12.91 11.49 -19.66
N ASP A 80 -12.22 12.61 -19.45
CA ASP A 80 -11.21 13.13 -20.36
C ASP A 80 -10.08 12.12 -20.63
N CYS A 81 -9.69 11.35 -19.61
CA CYS A 81 -8.65 10.32 -19.74
C CYS A 81 -9.15 9.09 -20.52
N VAL A 82 -10.39 8.66 -20.31
CA VAL A 82 -10.93 7.43 -20.93
C VAL A 82 -11.62 7.68 -22.28
N ALA A 83 -11.91 8.93 -22.66
CA ALA A 83 -12.67 9.28 -23.86
C ALA A 83 -12.10 8.72 -25.18
N SER A 84 -10.79 8.50 -25.24
CA SER A 84 -10.09 8.02 -26.45
C SER A 84 -9.35 6.70 -26.26
N LYS A 85 -9.44 6.08 -25.08
CA LYS A 85 -8.64 4.91 -24.70
C LYS A 85 -9.45 3.97 -23.83
N GLU A 86 -9.24 2.69 -24.00
CA GLU A 86 -9.75 1.67 -23.08
C GLU A 86 -8.78 1.55 -21.89
N LEU A 87 -9.14 2.16 -20.77
CA LEU A 87 -8.33 2.16 -19.55
C LEU A 87 -9.06 1.39 -18.44
N LYS A 88 -8.32 0.54 -17.74
CA LYS A 88 -8.79 -0.11 -16.53
C LYS A 88 -8.60 0.84 -15.35
N ILE A 89 -9.68 1.21 -14.67
CA ILE A 89 -9.64 2.20 -13.59
C ILE A 89 -9.44 1.50 -12.23
N ILE A 90 -8.54 2.05 -11.43
CA ILE A 90 -8.32 1.68 -10.04
C ILE A 90 -8.31 2.95 -9.21
N LEU A 91 -9.41 3.16 -8.51
CA LEU A 91 -9.69 4.36 -7.74
C LEU A 91 -9.68 4.03 -6.25
N GLY A 92 -8.79 4.67 -5.48
CA GLY A 92 -8.65 4.41 -4.05
C GLY A 92 -8.49 5.67 -3.22
N GLY A 93 -8.90 5.60 -1.94
CA GLY A 93 -8.72 6.66 -0.97
C GLY A 93 -9.91 6.90 -0.06
N ASP A 94 -9.92 8.06 0.58
CA ASP A 94 -10.97 8.51 1.49
C ASP A 94 -12.05 9.29 0.73
N PHE A 95 -13.21 8.68 0.60
CA PHE A 95 -14.37 9.29 -0.07
C PHE A 95 -15.22 10.14 0.87
N ASN A 96 -14.97 10.09 2.18
CA ASN A 96 -15.76 10.78 3.21
C ASN A 96 -17.28 10.53 3.12
N VAL A 97 -17.65 9.33 2.68
CA VAL A 97 -19.04 8.88 2.49
C VAL A 97 -19.10 7.37 2.72
N THR A 98 -20.22 6.84 3.16
CA THR A 98 -20.47 5.39 3.27
C THR A 98 -21.54 4.97 2.27
N PHE A 99 -21.37 3.78 1.63
CA PHE A 99 -22.37 3.24 0.70
C PHE A 99 -23.55 2.60 1.43
N ASP A 100 -23.26 1.88 2.50
CA ASP A 100 -24.24 1.10 3.26
C ASP A 100 -24.29 1.60 4.71
N SER A 101 -25.45 2.08 5.14
CA SER A 101 -25.64 2.60 6.50
C SER A 101 -25.57 1.51 7.57
N ASP A 102 -25.90 0.27 7.22
CA ASP A 102 -25.98 -0.83 8.17
C ASP A 102 -24.66 -1.58 8.31
N LEU A 103 -23.95 -1.75 7.20
CA LEU A 103 -22.66 -2.45 7.16
C LEU A 103 -21.45 -1.55 7.35
N ASP A 104 -21.51 -0.29 6.85
CA ASP A 104 -20.38 0.64 6.82
C ASP A 104 -20.43 1.70 7.92
N CYS A 105 -21.43 1.68 8.81
CA CYS A 105 -21.57 2.63 9.90
C CYS A 105 -21.82 1.94 11.24
N SER A 106 -21.27 2.54 12.29
CA SER A 106 -21.62 2.25 13.68
C SER A 106 -21.62 3.55 14.46
N GLY A 107 -22.81 3.95 14.96
CA GLY A 107 -23.01 5.23 15.63
C GLY A 107 -23.05 6.44 14.70
N GLY A 108 -23.34 7.61 15.30
CA GLY A 108 -23.43 8.88 14.58
C GLY A 108 -24.67 9.01 13.68
N ARG A 109 -24.72 10.11 12.90
CA ARG A 109 -25.79 10.35 11.94
C ARG A 109 -25.43 9.77 10.58
N PRO A 110 -26.36 9.18 9.81
CA PRO A 110 -26.09 8.71 8.46
C PRO A 110 -25.70 9.90 7.55
N PHE A 111 -25.00 9.59 6.47
CA PHE A 111 -24.70 10.57 5.42
C PHE A 111 -25.97 10.97 4.67
N THR A 112 -25.92 12.13 4.01
CA THR A 112 -27.02 12.59 3.16
C THR A 112 -27.11 11.72 1.92
N LYS A 113 -28.33 11.59 1.38
CA LYS A 113 -28.54 10.83 0.12
C LYS A 113 -27.74 11.42 -1.05
N ASP A 114 -27.55 12.74 -1.08
CA ASP A 114 -26.82 13.42 -2.14
C ASP A 114 -25.33 13.07 -2.11
N SER A 115 -24.71 13.01 -0.92
CA SER A 115 -23.31 12.58 -0.80
C SER A 115 -23.09 11.15 -1.31
N ILE A 116 -23.99 10.24 -0.97
CA ILE A 116 -23.95 8.83 -1.42
C ILE A 116 -24.15 8.76 -2.94
N LYS A 117 -25.12 9.52 -3.47
CA LYS A 117 -25.43 9.54 -4.90
C LYS A 117 -24.25 9.97 -5.76
N ASN A 118 -23.44 10.94 -5.30
CA ASN A 118 -22.28 11.39 -6.06
C ASN A 118 -21.28 10.25 -6.34
N VAL A 119 -20.97 9.44 -5.31
CA VAL A 119 -20.06 8.31 -5.48
C VAL A 119 -20.72 7.16 -6.24
N GLN A 120 -22.03 6.94 -6.06
CA GLN A 120 -22.78 5.96 -6.85
C GLN A 120 -22.82 6.32 -8.33
N ASN A 121 -22.98 7.60 -8.69
CA ASN A 121 -22.91 8.05 -10.07
C ASN A 121 -21.51 7.77 -10.65
N LEU A 122 -20.44 8.10 -9.93
CA LEU A 122 -19.08 7.78 -10.36
C LEU A 122 -18.89 6.29 -10.62
N CYS A 123 -19.42 5.43 -9.73
CA CYS A 123 -19.37 3.98 -9.94
C CYS A 123 -20.16 3.54 -11.16
N PHE A 124 -21.32 4.14 -11.40
CA PHE A 124 -22.17 3.82 -12.54
C PHE A 124 -21.57 4.29 -13.87
N ASP A 125 -21.03 5.52 -13.90
CA ASP A 125 -20.49 6.13 -15.14
C ASP A 125 -19.25 5.38 -15.67
N PHE A 126 -18.48 4.72 -14.78
CA PHE A 126 -17.24 4.03 -15.14
C PHE A 126 -17.25 2.53 -14.84
N ASP A 127 -18.40 1.93 -14.59
CA ASP A 127 -18.54 0.49 -14.24
C ASP A 127 -17.60 0.07 -13.11
N LEU A 128 -17.55 0.88 -12.02
CA LEU A 128 -16.71 0.61 -10.87
C LEU A 128 -17.43 -0.20 -9.81
N VAL A 129 -16.71 -1.11 -9.20
CA VAL A 129 -17.18 -1.98 -8.12
C VAL A 129 -16.32 -1.85 -6.87
N ASP A 130 -16.94 -1.90 -5.69
CA ASP A 130 -16.25 -1.99 -4.40
C ASP A 130 -15.73 -3.42 -4.20
N ILE A 131 -14.49 -3.66 -4.58
CA ILE A 131 -13.90 -4.99 -4.58
C ILE A 131 -13.83 -5.62 -3.18
N TRP A 132 -13.63 -4.81 -2.14
CA TRP A 132 -13.61 -5.32 -0.78
C TRP A 132 -15.00 -5.82 -0.36
N ARG A 133 -16.05 -5.08 -0.67
CA ARG A 133 -17.45 -5.43 -0.35
C ARG A 133 -17.91 -6.65 -1.14
N ILE A 134 -17.54 -6.76 -2.42
CA ILE A 134 -17.84 -7.97 -3.21
C ILE A 134 -17.28 -9.22 -2.54
N ARG A 135 -16.04 -9.14 -2.04
CA ARG A 135 -15.39 -10.28 -1.38
C ARG A 135 -15.84 -10.50 0.07
N ASN A 136 -16.43 -9.49 0.69
CA ASN A 136 -16.90 -9.51 2.08
C ASN A 136 -18.34 -8.97 2.21
N PRO A 137 -19.35 -9.64 1.59
CA PRO A 137 -20.68 -9.05 1.39
C PRO A 137 -21.46 -8.72 2.67
N ALA A 138 -21.23 -9.44 3.76
CA ALA A 138 -21.91 -9.24 5.04
C ALA A 138 -20.98 -8.77 6.17
N ARG A 139 -19.69 -8.59 5.88
CA ARG A 139 -18.71 -8.28 6.92
C ARG A 139 -18.75 -6.79 7.28
N ARG A 140 -18.82 -6.50 8.58
CA ARG A 140 -18.70 -5.14 9.11
C ARG A 140 -17.22 -4.88 9.42
N ARG A 141 -16.65 -3.89 8.74
CA ARG A 141 -15.28 -3.45 8.93
C ARG A 141 -15.20 -1.96 8.65
N PHE A 142 -14.47 -1.23 9.48
CA PHE A 142 -14.44 0.23 9.43
C PHE A 142 -13.02 0.70 9.15
N THR A 143 -12.92 1.77 8.35
CA THR A 143 -11.63 2.39 8.04
C THR A 143 -11.36 3.62 8.87
N TRP A 144 -12.38 4.23 9.48
CA TRP A 144 -12.26 5.42 10.33
C TRP A 144 -12.96 5.25 11.67
N ARG A 145 -12.38 5.86 12.74
CA ARG A 145 -12.89 5.78 14.10
C ARG A 145 -12.75 7.10 14.84
N GLN A 146 -13.81 7.47 15.55
CA GLN A 146 -13.84 8.58 16.50
C GLN A 146 -14.08 8.04 17.92
N LYS A 147 -13.32 8.53 18.91
CA LYS A 147 -13.41 8.03 20.28
C LYS A 147 -14.56 8.63 21.08
N SER A 148 -14.91 9.91 20.88
CA SER A 148 -15.95 10.61 21.64
C SER A 148 -16.73 11.59 20.77
N PRO A 149 -18.03 11.34 20.51
CA PRO A 149 -18.75 10.08 20.73
C PRO A 149 -18.12 8.94 19.93
N PHE A 150 -18.32 7.70 20.36
CA PHE A 150 -17.79 6.55 19.64
C PHE A 150 -18.55 6.35 18.33
N ILE A 151 -17.83 6.52 17.22
CA ILE A 151 -18.37 6.40 15.86
C ILE A 151 -17.33 5.66 15.01
N GLN A 152 -17.79 4.70 14.23
CA GLN A 152 -16.96 3.99 13.27
C GLN A 152 -17.60 4.03 11.88
N ARG A 153 -16.77 4.20 10.85
CA ARG A 153 -17.22 4.27 9.46
C ARG A 153 -16.24 3.65 8.52
N ARG A 154 -16.73 3.09 7.43
CA ARG A 154 -15.89 2.73 6.28
C ARG A 154 -16.00 3.87 5.29
N LEU A 155 -14.96 4.69 5.19
CA LEU A 155 -14.87 5.90 4.35
C LEU A 155 -13.88 5.71 3.22
N ASP A 156 -12.96 4.76 3.38
CA ASP A 156 -11.90 4.47 2.44
C ASP A 156 -12.25 3.22 1.63
N TYR A 157 -12.08 3.30 0.31
CA TYR A 157 -12.49 2.26 -0.63
C TYR A 157 -11.43 2.02 -1.69
N TRP A 158 -11.42 0.80 -2.24
CA TRP A 158 -10.91 0.49 -3.57
C TRP A 158 -12.09 0.23 -4.49
N LEU A 159 -12.33 1.17 -5.40
CA LEU A 159 -13.30 1.06 -6.49
C LEU A 159 -12.52 0.74 -7.76
N ILE A 160 -12.84 -0.38 -8.39
CA ILE A 160 -12.09 -0.86 -9.56
C ILE A 160 -13.05 -1.11 -10.71
N SER A 161 -12.58 -0.96 -11.96
CA SER A 161 -13.36 -1.41 -13.12
C SER A 161 -13.77 -2.88 -12.94
N ASP A 162 -15.02 -3.21 -13.24
CA ASP A 162 -15.59 -4.56 -13.06
C ASP A 162 -14.74 -5.63 -13.74
N VAL A 163 -14.19 -5.32 -14.92
CA VAL A 163 -13.32 -6.21 -15.69
C VAL A 163 -11.98 -6.54 -15.00
N CYS A 164 -11.60 -5.81 -13.94
CA CYS A 164 -10.35 -6.02 -13.20
C CYS A 164 -10.50 -6.97 -12.01
N GLN A 165 -11.69 -7.48 -11.70
CA GLN A 165 -11.92 -8.29 -10.49
C GLN A 165 -11.02 -9.52 -10.40
N ASP A 166 -10.77 -10.19 -11.52
CA ASP A 166 -9.92 -11.39 -11.60
C ASP A 166 -8.42 -11.07 -11.50
N GLU A 167 -8.02 -9.82 -11.74
CA GLU A 167 -6.64 -9.36 -11.62
C GLU A 167 -6.26 -9.02 -10.17
N ILE A 168 -7.24 -8.89 -9.28
CA ILE A 168 -7.01 -8.59 -7.88
C ILE A 168 -6.81 -9.88 -7.09
N GLU A 169 -5.62 -10.07 -6.55
CA GLU A 169 -5.32 -11.21 -5.69
C GLU A 169 -5.93 -11.03 -4.30
N MET A 170 -5.73 -9.87 -3.68
CA MET A 170 -6.20 -9.57 -2.33
C MET A 170 -6.68 -8.12 -2.19
N SER A 171 -7.75 -7.93 -1.43
CA SER A 171 -8.20 -6.62 -0.93
C SER A 171 -8.54 -6.75 0.54
N ASP A 172 -7.91 -5.93 1.40
CA ASP A 172 -8.15 -5.96 2.86
C ASP A 172 -8.09 -4.55 3.48
N ILE A 173 -8.57 -4.45 4.72
CA ILE A 173 -8.48 -3.27 5.57
C ILE A 173 -7.51 -3.59 6.70
N ILE A 174 -6.38 -2.89 6.76
CA ILE A 174 -5.31 -3.12 7.72
C ILE A 174 -5.41 -2.10 8.85
N PRO A 175 -5.60 -2.53 10.12
CA PRO A 175 -5.70 -1.62 11.24
C PRO A 175 -4.45 -0.75 11.40
N SER A 176 -4.65 0.51 11.79
CA SER A 176 -3.56 1.43 12.12
C SER A 176 -3.58 1.77 13.61
N ILE A 177 -2.39 1.81 14.22
CA ILE A 177 -2.20 2.19 15.62
C ILE A 177 -1.96 3.70 15.79
N ASN A 178 -1.43 4.35 14.75
CA ASN A 178 -0.98 5.75 14.81
C ASN A 178 -1.91 6.72 14.07
N SER A 179 -3.07 6.25 13.60
CA SER A 179 -4.05 7.05 12.87
C SER A 179 -5.45 6.64 13.29
N ASP A 180 -6.40 7.58 13.17
CA ASP A 180 -7.85 7.31 13.26
C ASP A 180 -8.38 6.60 12.01
N HIS A 181 -7.58 6.53 10.92
CA HIS A 181 -7.85 5.72 9.74
C HIS A 181 -7.06 4.41 9.72
N SER A 182 -7.70 3.35 9.24
CA SER A 182 -7.07 2.08 8.85
C SER A 182 -6.65 2.16 7.37
N ALA A 183 -5.55 1.52 7.03
CA ALA A 183 -5.10 1.47 5.64
C ALA A 183 -5.95 0.51 4.81
N ILE A 184 -6.31 0.90 3.59
CA ILE A 184 -6.87 -0.01 2.60
C ILE A 184 -5.75 -0.62 1.77
N PHE A 185 -5.82 -1.93 1.55
CA PHE A 185 -4.80 -2.69 0.82
C PHE A 185 -5.41 -3.34 -0.42
N LEU A 186 -4.68 -3.27 -1.53
CA LEU A 186 -5.03 -3.93 -2.78
C LEU A 186 -3.78 -4.59 -3.37
N GLN A 187 -3.88 -5.85 -3.73
CA GLN A 187 -2.81 -6.60 -4.37
C GLN A 187 -3.26 -7.11 -5.73
N PHE A 188 -2.48 -6.75 -6.74
CA PHE A 188 -2.65 -7.27 -8.11
C PHE A 188 -1.92 -8.59 -8.28
N ASN A 189 -2.53 -9.49 -9.04
CA ASN A 189 -1.85 -10.65 -9.57
C ASN A 189 -1.20 -10.28 -10.91
N SER A 190 0.08 -9.96 -10.88
CA SER A 190 0.86 -9.82 -12.10
C SER A 190 1.09 -11.21 -12.69
N ILE A 191 0.52 -11.49 -13.86
CA ILE A 191 0.52 -12.81 -14.50
C ILE A 191 1.92 -13.24 -14.96
N GLU A 192 2.87 -12.32 -15.09
CA GLU A 192 4.26 -12.68 -15.32
C GLU A 192 5.12 -12.31 -14.11
N LYS A 193 5.57 -13.33 -13.37
CA LYS A 193 6.79 -13.19 -12.59
C LYS A 193 7.89 -12.87 -13.59
N SER A 194 8.29 -11.62 -13.70
CA SER A 194 9.53 -11.29 -14.39
C SER A 194 10.60 -12.15 -13.72
N ASP A 195 11.25 -13.01 -14.50
CA ASP A 195 12.48 -13.68 -14.09
C ASP A 195 13.52 -12.58 -13.86
N HIS A 196 13.46 -11.96 -12.69
CA HIS A 196 14.57 -11.18 -12.20
C HIS A 196 15.71 -12.17 -12.03
N GLY A 197 16.67 -12.09 -12.93
CA GLY A 197 17.93 -12.82 -12.77
C GLY A 197 18.48 -12.61 -11.36
N PRO A 198 19.41 -13.46 -10.89
CA PRO A 198 19.89 -13.40 -9.52
C PRO A 198 20.43 -12.00 -9.22
N SER A 199 19.64 -11.23 -8.44
CA SER A 199 19.97 -9.86 -8.08
C SER A 199 21.29 -9.83 -7.32
N PHE A 200 22.12 -8.82 -7.61
CA PHE A 200 23.36 -8.61 -6.89
C PHE A 200 23.07 -8.35 -5.41
N TRP A 201 23.58 -9.23 -4.54
CA TRP A 201 23.40 -9.06 -3.11
C TRP A 201 24.14 -7.83 -2.59
N LYS A 202 23.40 -6.89 -1.96
CA LYS A 202 23.97 -5.72 -1.27
C LYS A 202 23.92 -5.96 0.23
N PHE A 203 24.99 -5.61 0.93
CA PHE A 203 25.01 -5.64 2.38
C PHE A 203 24.02 -4.60 2.93
N ASN A 204 23.17 -5.01 3.86
CA ASN A 204 22.26 -4.10 4.54
C ASN A 204 23.04 -3.31 5.60
N ALA A 205 23.33 -2.03 5.33
CA ALA A 205 24.13 -1.18 6.21
C ALA A 205 23.50 -1.02 7.61
N SER A 206 22.18 -1.13 7.77
CA SER A 206 21.54 -1.03 9.09
C SER A 206 21.93 -2.16 10.06
N LEU A 207 22.54 -3.22 9.58
CA LEU A 207 23.08 -4.28 10.45
C LEU A 207 24.30 -3.82 11.27
N VAL A 208 24.98 -2.76 10.81
CA VAL A 208 26.14 -2.21 11.54
C VAL A 208 25.70 -1.52 12.83
N ASP A 209 24.46 -1.01 12.85
CA ASP A 209 23.86 -0.35 14.01
C ASP A 209 23.09 -1.35 14.92
N ASP A 210 23.09 -2.63 14.57
CA ASP A 210 22.41 -3.70 15.30
C ASP A 210 23.39 -4.38 16.27
N GLU A 211 23.28 -4.08 17.54
CA GLU A 211 24.18 -4.59 18.58
C GLU A 211 24.27 -6.12 18.63
N ASP A 212 23.15 -6.82 18.42
CA ASP A 212 23.11 -8.28 18.40
C ASP A 212 23.89 -8.85 17.21
N PHE A 213 23.73 -8.21 16.03
CA PHE A 213 24.47 -8.60 14.83
C PHE A 213 25.97 -8.33 15.00
N VAL A 214 26.34 -7.16 15.49
CA VAL A 214 27.75 -6.79 15.72
C VAL A 214 28.39 -7.75 16.71
N THR A 215 27.73 -8.09 17.81
CA THR A 215 28.19 -9.08 18.79
C THR A 215 28.39 -10.45 18.13
N LEU A 216 27.42 -10.92 17.36
CA LEU A 216 27.48 -12.19 16.63
C LEU A 216 28.70 -12.24 15.68
N ILE A 217 28.98 -11.17 14.96
CA ILE A 217 30.14 -11.10 14.05
C ILE A 217 31.45 -11.09 14.84
N ASN A 218 31.53 -10.27 15.91
CA ASN A 218 32.74 -10.18 16.73
C ASN A 218 33.10 -11.52 17.40
N GLU A 219 32.13 -12.32 17.80
CA GLU A 219 32.34 -13.67 18.33
C GLU A 219 32.68 -14.70 17.23
N SER A 220 32.23 -14.48 16.01
CA SER A 220 32.39 -15.45 14.93
C SER A 220 33.73 -15.28 14.19
N VAL A 221 34.22 -14.06 14.03
CA VAL A 221 35.47 -13.77 13.30
C VAL A 221 36.68 -14.50 13.87
N PRO A 222 36.95 -14.50 15.19
CA PRO A 222 38.06 -15.26 15.75
C PRO A 222 37.98 -16.78 15.45
N LYS A 223 36.80 -17.36 15.50
CA LYS A 223 36.57 -18.79 15.18
C LYS A 223 36.87 -19.09 13.72
N TRP A 224 36.50 -18.18 12.81
CA TRP A 224 36.82 -18.35 11.38
C TRP A 224 38.28 -18.15 11.09
N LEU A 225 38.97 -17.25 11.78
CA LEU A 225 40.41 -17.08 11.66
C LEU A 225 41.16 -18.34 12.09
N ASP A 226 40.72 -19.00 13.15
CA ASP A 226 41.26 -20.27 13.59
C ASP A 226 40.95 -21.39 12.56
N GLU A 227 39.72 -21.50 12.08
CA GLU A 227 39.30 -22.45 11.03
C GLU A 227 40.13 -22.30 9.77
N PHE A 228 40.51 -21.09 9.37
CA PHE A 228 41.28 -20.78 8.17
C PHE A 228 42.79 -20.60 8.44
N SER A 229 43.28 -21.01 9.61
CA SER A 229 44.69 -20.84 10.00
C SER A 229 45.71 -21.46 9.04
N SER A 230 45.29 -22.43 8.23
CA SER A 230 46.14 -23.05 7.18
C SER A 230 46.26 -22.23 5.89
N VAL A 231 45.48 -21.15 5.72
CA VAL A 231 45.48 -20.30 4.54
C VAL A 231 46.60 -19.27 4.64
N ILE A 232 47.64 -19.44 3.82
CA ILE A 232 48.87 -18.62 3.81
C ILE A 232 48.62 -17.26 3.09
N ASP A 233 47.72 -17.24 2.09
CA ASP A 233 47.43 -16.03 1.32
C ASP A 233 46.40 -15.13 2.07
N ASN A 234 46.88 -13.99 2.52
CA ASN A 234 46.03 -13.01 3.24
C ASN A 234 44.88 -12.47 2.40
N ARG A 235 44.99 -12.40 1.06
CA ARG A 235 43.91 -11.97 0.18
C ARG A 235 42.81 -13.02 0.13
N LEU A 236 43.18 -14.27 0.00
CA LEU A 236 42.24 -15.39 0.03
C LEU A 236 41.57 -15.50 1.39
N LEU A 237 42.33 -15.35 2.48
CA LEU A 237 41.78 -15.32 3.85
C LEU A 237 40.72 -14.22 4.01
N TRP A 238 41.02 -13.01 3.49
CA TRP A 238 40.08 -11.89 3.54
C TRP A 238 38.80 -12.16 2.73
N ASP A 239 38.93 -12.80 1.56
CA ASP A 239 37.77 -13.16 0.75
C ASP A 239 36.91 -14.24 1.43
N LEU A 240 37.51 -15.21 2.09
CA LEU A 240 36.80 -16.22 2.88
C LEU A 240 36.03 -15.59 4.08
N ILE A 241 36.66 -14.66 4.80
CA ILE A 241 36.01 -13.93 5.91
C ILE A 241 34.82 -13.11 5.38
N LYS A 242 34.98 -12.35 4.29
CA LYS A 242 33.86 -11.61 3.67
C LYS A 242 32.72 -12.55 3.25
N TYR A 243 33.04 -13.71 2.70
CA TYR A 243 32.04 -14.71 2.32
C TYR A 243 31.26 -15.22 3.54
N ARG A 244 31.94 -15.52 4.66
CA ARG A 244 31.30 -15.92 5.92
C ARG A 244 30.41 -14.81 6.50
N ILE A 245 30.90 -13.58 6.54
CA ILE A 245 30.11 -12.41 6.97
C ILE A 245 28.84 -12.30 6.11
N ARG A 246 28.95 -12.43 4.78
CA ARG A 246 27.81 -12.41 3.88
C ARG A 246 26.78 -13.48 4.22
N GLN A 247 27.19 -14.71 4.46
CA GLN A 247 26.28 -15.80 4.80
C GLN A 247 25.55 -15.54 6.13
N VAL A 248 26.29 -15.09 7.15
CA VAL A 248 25.71 -14.74 8.46
C VAL A 248 24.76 -13.58 8.34
N ALA A 249 25.12 -12.51 7.60
CA ALA A 249 24.26 -11.34 7.39
C ALA A 249 22.95 -11.70 6.67
N MET A 250 23.04 -12.58 5.66
CA MET A 250 21.84 -13.05 4.94
C MET A 250 20.90 -13.86 5.85
N LYS A 251 21.47 -14.79 6.65
CA LYS A 251 20.70 -15.61 7.59
C LYS A 251 20.06 -14.76 8.68
N TYR A 252 20.83 -13.87 9.29
CA TYR A 252 20.38 -12.97 10.34
C TYR A 252 19.26 -12.04 9.83
N SER A 253 19.45 -11.41 8.67
CA SER A 253 18.43 -10.53 8.06
C SER A 253 17.13 -11.27 7.78
N LYS A 254 17.21 -12.51 7.27
CA LYS A 254 16.02 -13.34 7.02
C LYS A 254 15.26 -13.67 8.31
N GLU A 255 15.99 -14.05 9.35
CA GLU A 255 15.37 -14.40 10.64
C GLU A 255 14.73 -13.17 11.29
N LYS A 256 15.43 -12.04 11.32
CA LYS A 256 14.91 -10.77 11.85
C LYS A 256 13.67 -10.28 11.06
N ALA A 257 13.69 -10.41 9.76
CA ALA A 257 12.53 -10.09 8.92
C ALA A 257 11.34 -11.04 9.15
N ARG A 258 11.61 -12.32 9.40
CA ARG A 258 10.59 -13.32 9.77
C ARG A 258 9.97 -13.00 11.12
N GLN A 259 10.80 -12.70 12.12
CA GLN A 259 10.33 -12.34 13.46
C GLN A 259 9.50 -11.06 13.43
N ARG A 260 9.97 -10.04 12.72
CA ARG A 260 9.23 -8.79 12.55
C ARG A 260 7.86 -9.00 11.89
N ARG A 261 7.79 -9.81 10.82
CA ARG A 261 6.51 -10.15 10.15
C ARG A 261 5.57 -10.89 11.09
N LYS A 262 6.09 -11.84 11.89
CA LYS A 262 5.29 -12.56 12.87
C LYS A 262 4.71 -11.60 13.91
N ASN A 263 5.54 -10.73 14.50
CA ASN A 263 5.08 -9.75 15.49
C ASN A 263 4.01 -8.81 14.92
N ILE A 264 4.18 -8.33 13.68
CA ILE A 264 3.17 -7.50 13.00
C ILE A 264 1.87 -8.28 12.82
N SER A 265 1.94 -9.52 12.32
CA SER A 265 0.78 -10.38 12.13
C SER A 265 0.04 -10.66 13.43
N ASP A 266 0.75 -10.92 14.53
CA ASP A 266 0.17 -11.17 15.85
C ASP A 266 -0.55 -9.90 16.39
N ILE A 267 0.04 -8.71 16.20
CA ILE A 267 -0.57 -7.43 16.56
C ILE A 267 -1.82 -7.15 15.70
N GLU A 268 -1.74 -7.36 14.40
CA GLU A 268 -2.87 -7.19 13.48
C GLU A 268 -4.02 -8.13 13.82
N ALA A 269 -3.72 -9.40 14.13
CA ALA A 269 -4.72 -10.37 14.57
C ALA A 269 -5.43 -9.92 15.87
N SER A 270 -4.65 -9.42 16.85
CA SER A 270 -5.19 -8.90 18.11
C SER A 270 -6.09 -7.67 17.88
N LEU A 271 -5.67 -6.76 17.00
CA LEU A 271 -6.47 -5.58 16.63
C LEU A 271 -7.78 -5.98 15.92
N ARG A 272 -7.73 -6.95 14.99
CA ARG A 272 -8.93 -7.46 14.31
C ARG A 272 -9.95 -8.02 15.31
N THR A 273 -9.47 -8.78 16.31
CA THR A 273 -10.34 -9.34 17.36
C THR A 273 -10.98 -8.24 18.24
N CYS A 274 -10.28 -7.13 18.47
CA CYS A 274 -10.84 -6.00 19.24
C CYS A 274 -11.85 -5.16 18.44
N GLU A 275 -11.86 -5.28 17.12
CA GLU A 275 -12.77 -4.51 16.22
C GLU A 275 -14.05 -5.28 15.88
N GLU A 276 -14.09 -6.60 16.09
CA GLU A 276 -15.28 -7.46 15.95
C GLU A 276 -16.14 -7.41 17.22
#